data_9cb9c0f05d896279d1a486bbf485bf51
#
_entry.id   9cb9c0f05d896279d1a486bbf485bf51
#
_cell.length_a   1.000
_cell.length_b   1.000
_cell.length_c   1.000
_cell.angle_alpha   90.00
_cell.angle_beta   90.00
_cell.angle_gamma   90.00
#
_symmetry.space_group_name_H-M   'P 1'
#
loop_
_entity.id
_entity.type
_entity.pdbx_description
1 polymer ?
#
loop_
_entity_poly.entity_id
_entity_poly.type
_entity_poly.pdbx_seq_one_letter_code
_entity_poly.pdbx_strand_id
1 'polypeptide(L)'
;MLEDYRKYLANDGKSDNTIKSYMLHIKNYTEWYSQTYGESSTRLYRANVLDYISFLKNISKASAKTVNAKLSALMSYNQFLIDSGVQSDIVLTKKDNIKVQNQYASPSIISKQDVEQFRQAILTHQGTRDYAIVTIMAYAGLRISEVLNIMLSNFDLLARELLVSDGKGNKQRVVYLNDKIINAIKEYLKERHSDSDYLFVSRESDKLNRTRINQIFNKYSDKITPHTLRHFYCSNAIESGYSIHEVANQAGHSNIHTTLLYSNPSKDKMKEKANLL
;
A
#
# COMPACT_ATOMS: atom_id res chain seq x y z
N MET A 1 -23.40 4.70 -18.84
CA MET A 1 -22.93 3.37 -18.38
C MET A 1 -21.70 3.46 -17.47
N LEU A 2 -20.51 3.94 -17.91
CA LEU A 2 -19.34 4.01 -17.03
C LEU A 2 -19.52 5.01 -15.88
N GLU A 3 -20.10 6.17 -16.13
CA GLU A 3 -20.41 7.14 -15.06
C GLU A 3 -21.46 6.61 -14.06
N ASP A 4 -22.40 5.82 -14.52
CA ASP A 4 -23.38 5.20 -13.63
C ASP A 4 -22.73 4.12 -12.77
N TYR A 5 -21.80 3.35 -13.35
CA TYR A 5 -20.99 2.40 -12.60
C TYR A 5 -20.12 3.11 -11.55
N ARG A 6 -19.55 4.26 -11.87
CA ARG A 6 -18.80 5.06 -10.91
C ARG A 6 -19.67 5.49 -9.72
N LYS A 7 -20.91 5.98 -9.99
CA LYS A 7 -21.87 6.34 -8.94
C LYS A 7 -22.26 5.11 -8.12
N TYR A 8 -22.50 3.97 -8.76
CA TYR A 8 -22.79 2.70 -8.11
C TYR A 8 -21.70 2.31 -7.12
N LEU A 9 -20.43 2.38 -7.52
CA LEU A 9 -19.29 2.08 -6.65
C LEU A 9 -19.19 3.07 -5.46
N ALA A 10 -19.48 4.35 -5.68
CA ALA A 10 -19.50 5.36 -4.63
C ALA A 10 -20.60 5.09 -3.60
N ASN A 11 -21.81 4.74 -4.06
CA ASN A 11 -22.93 4.38 -3.20
C ASN A 11 -22.70 3.08 -2.42
N ASP A 12 -21.93 2.12 -2.99
CA ASP A 12 -21.47 0.91 -2.30
C ASP A 12 -20.29 1.16 -1.31
N GLY A 13 -19.96 2.43 -1.04
CA GLY A 13 -18.94 2.81 -0.06
C GLY A 13 -17.50 2.46 -0.46
N LYS A 14 -17.23 2.27 -1.76
CA LYS A 14 -15.86 2.01 -2.23
C LYS A 14 -15.02 3.28 -2.10
N SER A 15 -13.76 3.11 -1.69
CA SER A 15 -12.81 4.23 -1.63
C SER A 15 -12.50 4.78 -3.03
N ASP A 16 -12.17 6.07 -3.13
CA ASP A 16 -11.78 6.74 -4.40
C ASP A 16 -10.70 5.98 -5.17
N ASN A 17 -9.71 5.43 -4.48
CA ASN A 17 -8.66 4.63 -5.10
C ASN A 17 -9.20 3.32 -5.69
N THR A 18 -10.14 2.67 -5.01
CA THR A 18 -10.82 1.48 -5.53
C THR A 18 -11.66 1.83 -6.76
N ILE A 19 -12.41 2.93 -6.69
CA ILE A 19 -13.21 3.43 -7.82
C ILE A 19 -12.32 3.70 -9.03
N LYS A 20 -11.24 4.48 -8.84
CA LYS A 20 -10.27 4.77 -9.92
C LYS A 20 -9.67 3.50 -10.52
N SER A 21 -9.30 2.53 -9.68
CA SER A 21 -8.74 1.26 -10.13
C SER A 21 -9.75 0.41 -10.92
N TYR A 22 -10.97 0.30 -10.41
CA TYR A 22 -12.02 -0.46 -11.08
C TYR A 22 -12.41 0.17 -12.41
N MET A 23 -12.61 1.49 -12.44
CA MET A 23 -12.87 2.23 -13.69
C MET A 23 -11.78 2.00 -14.74
N LEU A 24 -10.50 2.06 -14.34
CA LEU A 24 -9.37 1.77 -15.23
C LEU A 24 -9.40 0.33 -15.75
N HIS A 25 -9.72 -0.64 -14.87
CA HIS A 25 -9.78 -2.05 -15.27
C HIS A 25 -10.92 -2.34 -16.24
N ILE A 26 -12.09 -1.71 -16.05
CA ILE A 26 -13.20 -1.84 -16.99
C ILE A 26 -12.88 -1.16 -18.31
N LYS A 27 -12.29 0.04 -18.28
CA LYS A 27 -11.82 0.72 -19.49
C LYS A 27 -10.85 -0.18 -20.28
N ASN A 28 -9.86 -0.77 -19.63
CA ASN A 28 -8.90 -1.65 -20.29
C ASN A 28 -9.57 -2.89 -20.89
N TYR A 29 -10.60 -3.44 -20.23
CA TYR A 29 -11.36 -4.56 -20.77
C TYR A 29 -12.17 -4.14 -22.01
N THR A 30 -12.87 -3.01 -21.96
CA THR A 30 -13.68 -2.53 -23.09
C THR A 30 -12.82 -2.15 -24.31
N GLU A 31 -11.64 -1.57 -24.09
CA GLU A 31 -10.68 -1.29 -25.15
C GLU A 31 -10.15 -2.59 -25.79
N TRP A 32 -9.73 -3.56 -24.97
CA TRP A 32 -9.31 -4.87 -25.46
C TRP A 32 -10.44 -5.58 -26.22
N TYR A 33 -11.66 -5.54 -25.71
CA TYR A 33 -12.83 -6.14 -26.34
C TYR A 33 -13.06 -5.55 -27.73
N SER A 34 -13.10 -4.23 -27.84
CA SER A 34 -13.28 -3.53 -29.10
C SER A 34 -12.17 -3.84 -30.11
N GLN A 35 -10.92 -3.91 -29.66
CA GLN A 35 -9.78 -4.25 -30.53
C GLN A 35 -9.84 -5.71 -31.01
N THR A 36 -10.36 -6.61 -30.20
CA THR A 36 -10.39 -8.06 -30.50
C THR A 36 -11.56 -8.44 -31.39
N TYR A 37 -12.73 -7.85 -31.15
CA TYR A 37 -13.97 -8.25 -31.82
C TYR A 37 -14.51 -7.20 -32.82
N GLY A 38 -13.88 -6.02 -32.91
CA GLY A 38 -14.25 -4.98 -33.85
C GLY A 38 -15.52 -4.20 -33.46
N GLU A 39 -16.09 -4.46 -32.29
CA GLU A 39 -17.33 -3.85 -31.79
C GLU A 39 -17.22 -3.48 -30.32
N SER A 40 -18.11 -2.64 -29.83
CA SER A 40 -18.25 -2.34 -28.41
C SER A 40 -19.41 -3.14 -27.80
N SER A 41 -19.23 -3.66 -26.59
CA SER A 41 -20.33 -4.30 -25.86
C SER A 41 -20.58 -3.60 -24.53
N THR A 42 -21.85 -3.45 -24.20
CA THR A 42 -22.31 -2.99 -22.87
C THR A 42 -22.53 -4.14 -21.90
N ARG A 43 -22.51 -5.39 -22.39
CA ARG A 43 -22.70 -6.62 -21.61
C ARG A 43 -21.39 -7.39 -21.51
N LEU A 44 -21.32 -8.22 -20.50
CA LEU A 44 -20.25 -9.20 -20.36
C LEU A 44 -20.73 -10.58 -20.85
N TYR A 45 -19.86 -11.27 -21.56
CA TYR A 45 -20.12 -12.65 -22.00
C TYR A 45 -19.04 -13.57 -21.46
N ARG A 46 -19.46 -14.74 -20.98
CA ARG A 46 -18.54 -15.72 -20.36
C ARG A 46 -17.34 -16.05 -21.25
N ALA A 47 -17.59 -16.33 -22.54
CA ALA A 47 -16.53 -16.65 -23.50
C ALA A 47 -15.49 -15.53 -23.59
N ASN A 48 -15.96 -14.28 -23.78
CA ASN A 48 -15.07 -13.14 -23.93
C ASN A 48 -14.27 -12.83 -22.64
N VAL A 49 -14.84 -13.06 -21.47
CA VAL A 49 -14.09 -12.93 -20.20
C VAL A 49 -13.00 -14.00 -20.10
N LEU A 50 -13.25 -15.23 -20.53
CA LEU A 50 -12.23 -16.29 -20.57
C LEU A 50 -11.12 -15.97 -21.58
N ASP A 51 -11.46 -15.43 -22.74
CA ASP A 51 -10.48 -14.97 -23.73
C ASP A 51 -9.63 -13.81 -23.17
N TYR A 52 -10.24 -12.89 -22.43
CA TYR A 52 -9.50 -11.82 -21.76
C TYR A 52 -8.53 -12.37 -20.70
N ILE A 53 -8.95 -13.35 -19.91
CA ILE A 53 -8.06 -14.03 -18.94
C ILE A 53 -6.88 -14.66 -19.68
N SER A 54 -7.14 -15.35 -20.80
CA SER A 54 -6.10 -15.96 -21.64
C SER A 54 -5.15 -14.92 -22.21
N PHE A 55 -5.67 -13.82 -22.74
CA PHE A 55 -4.89 -12.68 -23.20
C PHE A 55 -4.00 -12.11 -22.09
N LEU A 56 -4.55 -11.87 -20.91
CA LEU A 56 -3.79 -11.33 -19.77
C LEU A 56 -2.65 -12.26 -19.35
N LYS A 57 -2.88 -13.58 -19.38
CA LYS A 57 -1.87 -14.59 -18.99
C LYS A 57 -0.80 -14.77 -20.04
N ASN A 58 -1.21 -14.97 -21.30
CA ASN A 58 -0.34 -15.48 -22.34
C ASN A 58 0.30 -14.37 -23.17
N ILE A 59 -0.41 -13.28 -23.41
CA ILE A 59 0.05 -12.15 -24.23
C ILE A 59 0.64 -11.05 -23.34
N SER A 60 -0.15 -10.56 -22.37
CA SER A 60 0.30 -9.49 -21.47
C SER A 60 1.25 -9.99 -20.38
N LYS A 61 1.38 -11.32 -20.17
CA LYS A 61 2.20 -11.95 -19.11
C LYS A 61 1.96 -11.35 -17.73
N ALA A 62 0.71 -10.96 -17.47
CA ALA A 62 0.33 -10.34 -16.20
C ALA A 62 0.44 -11.32 -15.03
N SER A 63 0.88 -10.83 -13.87
CA SER A 63 0.93 -11.64 -12.66
C SER A 63 -0.47 -12.12 -12.24
N ALA A 64 -0.56 -13.28 -11.55
CA ALA A 64 -1.82 -13.80 -11.02
C ALA A 64 -2.55 -12.77 -10.15
N LYS A 65 -1.82 -11.98 -9.35
CA LYS A 65 -2.40 -10.88 -8.54
C LYS A 65 -3.01 -9.79 -9.42
N THR A 66 -2.33 -9.41 -10.50
CA THR A 66 -2.82 -8.40 -11.46
C THR A 66 -4.07 -8.89 -12.18
N VAL A 67 -4.07 -10.15 -12.64
CA VAL A 67 -5.25 -10.75 -13.29
C VAL A 67 -6.42 -10.77 -12.31
N ASN A 68 -6.23 -11.24 -11.08
CA ASN A 68 -7.29 -11.29 -10.08
C ASN A 68 -7.84 -9.91 -9.70
N ALA A 69 -7.00 -8.87 -9.69
CA ALA A 69 -7.46 -7.49 -9.48
C ALA A 69 -8.39 -7.03 -10.62
N LYS A 70 -8.06 -7.34 -11.88
CA LYS A 70 -8.91 -7.05 -13.03
C LYS A 70 -10.21 -7.86 -13.00
N LEU A 71 -10.15 -9.13 -12.61
CA LEU A 71 -11.35 -9.98 -12.45
C LEU A 71 -12.26 -9.46 -11.33
N SER A 72 -11.70 -8.96 -10.24
CA SER A 72 -12.50 -8.34 -9.17
C SER A 72 -13.28 -7.11 -9.65
N ALA A 73 -12.69 -6.31 -10.53
CA ALA A 73 -13.40 -5.19 -11.15
C ALA A 73 -14.49 -5.68 -12.11
N LEU A 74 -14.23 -6.72 -12.91
CA LEU A 74 -15.23 -7.31 -13.81
C LEU A 74 -16.39 -7.98 -13.03
N MET A 75 -16.11 -8.66 -11.91
CA MET A 75 -17.17 -9.19 -11.04
C MET A 75 -18.06 -8.08 -10.50
N SER A 76 -17.47 -6.98 -10.02
CA SER A 76 -18.23 -5.82 -9.55
C SER A 76 -19.03 -5.16 -10.68
N TYR A 77 -18.48 -5.09 -11.88
CA TYR A 77 -19.17 -4.54 -13.05
C TYR A 77 -20.31 -5.45 -13.51
N ASN A 78 -20.11 -6.79 -13.49
CA ASN A 78 -21.18 -7.75 -13.78
C ASN A 78 -22.36 -7.57 -12.80
N GLN A 79 -22.08 -7.42 -11.51
CA GLN A 79 -23.14 -7.17 -10.52
C GLN A 79 -23.88 -5.86 -10.80
N PHE A 80 -23.16 -4.78 -11.12
CA PHE A 80 -23.78 -3.52 -11.53
C PHE A 80 -24.70 -3.68 -12.75
N LEU A 81 -24.29 -4.45 -13.78
CA LEU A 81 -25.11 -4.70 -14.96
C LEU A 81 -26.38 -5.48 -14.63
N ILE A 82 -26.30 -6.41 -13.67
CA ILE A 82 -27.45 -7.17 -13.18
C ILE A 82 -28.40 -6.25 -12.40
N ASP A 83 -27.88 -5.50 -11.44
CA ASP A 83 -28.67 -4.59 -10.60
C ASP A 83 -29.33 -3.46 -11.41
N SER A 84 -28.73 -3.10 -12.55
CA SER A 84 -29.26 -2.12 -13.50
C SER A 84 -30.22 -2.72 -14.54
N GLY A 85 -30.50 -4.02 -14.49
CA GLY A 85 -31.40 -4.70 -15.44
C GLY A 85 -30.84 -4.85 -16.88
N VAL A 86 -29.55 -4.52 -17.09
CA VAL A 86 -28.91 -4.61 -18.42
C VAL A 86 -28.57 -6.07 -18.76
N GLN A 87 -28.31 -6.89 -17.74
CA GLN A 87 -27.92 -8.28 -17.86
C GLN A 87 -28.55 -9.11 -16.73
N SER A 88 -28.84 -10.39 -16.96
CA SER A 88 -29.40 -11.31 -15.96
C SER A 88 -28.35 -12.29 -15.42
N ASP A 89 -27.27 -12.54 -16.19
CA ASP A 89 -26.38 -13.65 -15.96
C ASP A 89 -25.13 -13.25 -15.18
N ILE A 90 -24.74 -14.09 -14.20
CA ILE A 90 -23.43 -14.05 -13.56
C ILE A 90 -22.40 -14.72 -14.47
N VAL A 91 -21.58 -13.94 -15.16
CA VAL A 91 -20.62 -14.45 -16.14
C VAL A 91 -19.28 -14.85 -15.53
N LEU A 92 -18.95 -14.35 -14.33
CA LEU A 92 -17.72 -14.71 -13.63
C LEU A 92 -17.90 -14.68 -12.12
N THR A 93 -17.12 -15.52 -11.44
CA THR A 93 -17.16 -15.69 -9.99
C THR A 93 -15.76 -15.79 -9.41
N LYS A 94 -15.64 -15.84 -8.09
CA LYS A 94 -14.33 -16.04 -7.41
C LYS A 94 -13.64 -17.36 -7.82
N LYS A 95 -14.36 -18.34 -8.39
CA LYS A 95 -13.78 -19.58 -8.91
C LYS A 95 -12.88 -19.35 -10.14
N ASP A 96 -13.07 -18.23 -10.83
CA ASP A 96 -12.28 -17.84 -11.99
C ASP A 96 -10.95 -17.21 -11.63
N ASN A 97 -10.73 -16.92 -10.35
CA ASN A 97 -9.47 -16.39 -9.88
C ASN A 97 -8.33 -17.38 -10.09
N ILE A 98 -7.20 -16.83 -10.54
CA ILE A 98 -5.98 -17.60 -10.69
C ILE A 98 -5.38 -17.85 -9.30
N LYS A 99 -4.99 -19.09 -9.04
CA LYS A 99 -4.32 -19.46 -7.79
C LYS A 99 -3.01 -18.68 -7.65
N VAL A 100 -2.94 -17.84 -6.64
CA VAL A 100 -1.72 -17.12 -6.29
C VAL A 100 -0.86 -18.04 -5.44
N GLN A 101 0.33 -18.39 -5.93
CA GLN A 101 1.32 -19.01 -5.07
C GLN A 101 1.81 -17.94 -4.09
N ASN A 102 1.50 -18.12 -2.81
CA ASN A 102 2.08 -17.31 -1.76
C ASN A 102 3.56 -17.68 -1.67
N GLN A 103 4.40 -16.92 -2.36
CA GLN A 103 5.82 -16.93 -2.04
C GLN A 103 5.95 -16.30 -0.66
N TYR A 104 6.60 -17.00 0.25
CA TYR A 104 7.06 -16.40 1.50
C TYR A 104 7.81 -15.12 1.14
N ALA A 105 7.55 -14.03 1.87
CA ALA A 105 8.31 -12.81 1.64
C ALA A 105 9.79 -13.15 1.83
N SER A 106 10.60 -12.87 0.82
CA SER A 106 12.04 -12.90 1.00
C SER A 106 12.40 -11.97 2.16
N PRO A 107 13.44 -12.30 2.96
CA PRO A 107 13.95 -11.36 3.96
C PRO A 107 14.11 -9.98 3.35
N SER A 108 14.02 -8.93 4.15
CA SER A 108 14.15 -7.56 3.65
C SER A 108 15.35 -7.47 2.70
N ILE A 109 15.11 -7.07 1.45
CA ILE A 109 16.14 -6.94 0.42
C ILE A 109 17.11 -5.80 0.78
N ILE A 110 16.74 -4.94 1.75
CA ILE A 110 17.51 -3.77 2.19
C ILE A 110 18.06 -4.00 3.61
N SER A 111 19.33 -3.68 3.78
CA SER A 111 20.04 -3.75 5.06
C SER A 111 19.81 -2.51 5.91
N LYS A 112 20.18 -2.57 7.21
CA LYS A 112 20.21 -1.38 8.09
C LYS A 112 21.12 -0.30 7.51
N GLN A 113 22.25 -0.69 6.91
CA GLN A 113 23.20 0.22 6.31
C GLN A 113 22.60 0.94 5.10
N ASP A 114 21.88 0.22 4.21
CA ASP A 114 21.20 0.83 3.06
C ASP A 114 20.19 1.90 3.51
N VAL A 115 19.41 1.59 4.56
CA VAL A 115 18.42 2.52 5.12
C VAL A 115 19.09 3.76 5.70
N GLU A 116 20.19 3.62 6.46
CA GLU A 116 20.89 4.77 7.04
C GLU A 116 21.56 5.62 5.95
N GLN A 117 22.19 5.02 4.95
CA GLN A 117 22.75 5.74 3.80
C GLN A 117 21.67 6.52 3.05
N PHE A 118 20.53 5.90 2.78
CA PHE A 118 19.39 6.56 2.14
C PHE A 118 18.87 7.73 2.97
N ARG A 119 18.69 7.55 4.29
CA ARG A 119 18.27 8.62 5.20
C ARG A 119 19.23 9.80 5.17
N GLN A 120 20.55 9.55 5.23
CA GLN A 120 21.56 10.61 5.16
C GLN A 120 21.56 11.33 3.81
N ALA A 121 21.40 10.62 2.70
CA ALA A 121 21.28 11.24 1.39
C ALA A 121 20.04 12.16 1.32
N ILE A 122 18.90 11.73 1.89
CA ILE A 122 17.69 12.55 1.97
C ILE A 122 17.92 13.78 2.85
N LEU A 123 18.57 13.65 4.00
CA LEU A 123 18.88 14.80 4.87
C LEU A 123 19.72 15.84 4.12
N THR A 124 20.79 15.40 3.47
CA THR A 124 21.72 16.27 2.75
C THR A 124 21.08 17.01 1.57
N HIS A 125 20.20 16.33 0.83
CA HIS A 125 19.71 16.84 -0.46
C HIS A 125 18.25 17.33 -0.47
N GLN A 126 17.44 16.92 0.50
CA GLN A 126 16.01 17.27 0.56
C GLN A 126 15.64 18.01 1.87
N GLY A 127 16.50 17.94 2.89
CA GLY A 127 16.30 18.63 4.17
C GLY A 127 15.53 17.84 5.22
N THR A 128 15.30 18.50 6.35
CA THR A 128 14.79 17.89 7.59
C THR A 128 13.38 17.33 7.48
N ARG A 129 12.48 17.95 6.69
CA ARG A 129 11.12 17.46 6.47
C ARG A 129 11.11 16.06 5.86
N ASP A 130 11.79 15.89 4.73
CA ASP A 130 11.77 14.62 3.98
C ASP A 130 12.59 13.56 4.72
N TYR A 131 13.62 13.96 5.46
CA TYR A 131 14.36 13.11 6.40
C TYR A 131 13.45 12.57 7.52
N ALA A 132 12.60 13.43 8.12
CA ALA A 132 11.66 13.01 9.15
C ALA A 132 10.62 12.02 8.60
N ILE A 133 10.09 12.27 7.40
CA ILE A 133 9.16 11.36 6.70
C ILE A 133 9.80 9.98 6.53
N VAL A 134 10.99 9.92 5.95
CA VAL A 134 11.72 8.64 5.72
C VAL A 134 12.02 7.94 7.04
N THR A 135 12.39 8.70 8.09
CA THR A 135 12.68 8.15 9.41
C THR A 135 11.46 7.51 10.07
N ILE A 136 10.31 8.18 10.01
CA ILE A 136 9.03 7.59 10.50
C ILE A 136 8.71 6.30 9.73
N MET A 137 8.84 6.31 8.41
CA MET A 137 8.55 5.13 7.60
C MET A 137 9.48 3.96 7.91
N ALA A 138 10.77 4.24 8.14
CA ALA A 138 11.77 3.23 8.43
C ALA A 138 11.66 2.63 9.84
N TYR A 139 11.21 3.43 10.84
CA TYR A 139 11.28 3.04 12.26
C TYR A 139 9.94 2.99 12.98
N ALA A 140 8.84 3.42 12.35
CA ALA A 140 7.47 3.21 12.83
C ALA A 140 6.64 2.35 11.88
N GLY A 141 7.15 2.04 10.69
CA GLY A 141 6.50 1.17 9.73
C GLY A 141 5.17 1.67 9.18
N LEU A 142 4.93 2.97 9.23
CA LEU A 142 3.68 3.57 8.75
C LEU A 142 3.57 3.49 7.22
N ARG A 143 2.32 3.41 6.72
CA ARG A 143 2.06 3.60 5.29
C ARG A 143 2.32 5.06 4.91
N ILE A 144 2.78 5.30 3.68
CA ILE A 144 2.98 6.67 3.18
C ILE A 144 1.73 7.55 3.35
N SER A 145 0.53 7.01 3.12
CA SER A 145 -0.72 7.75 3.32
C SER A 145 -0.98 8.10 4.77
N GLU A 146 -0.61 7.24 5.71
CA GLU A 146 -0.72 7.50 7.15
C GLU A 146 0.25 8.62 7.55
N VAL A 147 1.52 8.54 7.10
CA VAL A 147 2.53 9.59 7.39
C VAL A 147 2.09 10.96 6.88
N LEU A 148 1.55 11.03 5.66
CA LEU A 148 1.10 12.29 5.07
C LEU A 148 -0.20 12.84 5.67
N ASN A 149 -0.92 12.04 6.46
CA ASN A 149 -2.13 12.43 7.18
C ASN A 149 -1.88 12.76 8.65
N ILE A 150 -0.64 12.70 9.13
CA ILE A 150 -0.33 13.04 10.52
C ILE A 150 -0.62 14.52 10.76
N MET A 151 -1.42 14.79 11.77
CA MET A 151 -1.66 16.15 12.29
C MET A 151 -0.73 16.43 13.46
N LEU A 152 -0.43 17.71 13.71
CA LEU A 152 0.37 18.12 14.87
C LEU A 152 -0.24 17.64 16.20
N SER A 153 -1.57 17.67 16.31
CA SER A 153 -2.31 17.19 17.49
C SER A 153 -2.25 15.67 17.71
N ASN A 154 -1.81 14.90 16.72
CA ASN A 154 -1.67 13.45 16.86
C ASN A 154 -0.36 13.02 17.55
N PHE A 155 0.57 13.96 17.76
CA PHE A 155 1.88 13.69 18.33
C PHE A 155 1.94 14.07 19.81
N ASP A 156 2.33 13.11 20.64
CA ASP A 156 2.83 13.39 21.99
C ASP A 156 4.33 13.07 22.05
N LEU A 157 5.14 14.13 21.99
CA LEU A 157 6.59 14.00 22.02
C LEU A 157 7.13 13.63 23.42
N LEU A 158 6.38 13.92 24.50
CA LEU A 158 6.76 13.58 25.86
C LEU A 158 6.44 12.10 26.14
N ALA A 159 5.23 11.68 25.82
CA ALA A 159 4.82 10.27 25.92
C ALA A 159 5.48 9.38 24.85
N ARG A 160 6.09 9.98 23.79
CA ARG A 160 6.64 9.27 22.63
C ARG A 160 5.60 8.45 21.88
N GLU A 161 4.44 9.01 21.72
CA GLU A 161 3.29 8.37 21.11
C GLU A 161 2.80 9.15 19.88
N LEU A 162 2.32 8.41 18.91
CA LEU A 162 1.66 8.92 17.72
C LEU A 162 0.32 8.22 17.55
N LEU A 163 -0.76 8.97 17.56
CA LEU A 163 -2.09 8.48 17.24
C LEU A 163 -2.26 8.42 15.72
N VAL A 164 -2.39 7.22 15.17
CA VAL A 164 -2.61 6.99 13.74
C VAL A 164 -4.05 6.59 13.50
N SER A 165 -4.76 7.38 12.69
CA SER A 165 -6.13 7.07 12.25
C SER A 165 -6.08 6.38 10.90
N ASP A 166 -6.68 5.19 10.77
CA ASP A 166 -6.81 4.50 9.50
C ASP A 166 -8.05 5.05 8.77
N GLY A 167 -7.87 5.52 7.53
CA GLY A 167 -8.94 6.10 6.73
C GLY A 167 -10.08 5.11 6.37
N LYS A 168 -9.91 3.81 6.64
CA LYS A 168 -10.94 2.78 6.50
C LYS A 168 -11.47 2.36 7.87
N GLY A 169 -12.69 2.83 8.20
CA GLY A 169 -13.44 2.33 9.36
C GLY A 169 -13.07 2.97 10.69
N ASN A 170 -12.42 4.14 10.69
CA ASN A 170 -12.09 4.94 11.89
C ASN A 170 -11.33 4.17 12.99
N LYS A 171 -10.55 3.14 12.59
CA LYS A 171 -9.69 2.42 13.52
C LYS A 171 -8.47 3.26 13.84
N GLN A 172 -8.34 3.62 15.10
CA GLN A 172 -7.19 4.33 15.62
C GLN A 172 -6.22 3.34 16.27
N ARG A 173 -4.93 3.65 16.19
CA ARG A 173 -3.90 2.93 16.94
C ARG A 173 -2.83 3.88 17.44
N VAL A 174 -2.25 3.56 18.56
CA VAL A 174 -1.07 4.24 19.09
C VAL A 174 0.19 3.56 18.54
N VAL A 175 1.11 4.38 18.04
CA VAL A 175 2.42 3.94 17.56
C VAL A 175 3.50 4.55 18.45
N TYR A 176 4.36 3.71 19.02
CA TYR A 176 5.44 4.15 19.90
C TYR A 176 6.65 4.60 19.07
N LEU A 177 7.26 5.71 19.50
CA LEU A 177 8.31 6.40 18.77
C LEU A 177 9.66 6.25 19.46
N ASN A 178 10.67 5.88 18.69
CA ASN A 178 12.05 5.83 19.17
C ASN A 178 12.76 7.20 19.07
N ASP A 179 13.94 7.30 19.66
CA ASP A 179 14.73 8.54 19.69
C ASP A 179 15.06 9.06 18.29
N LYS A 180 15.31 8.16 17.31
CA LYS A 180 15.60 8.57 15.92
C LYS A 180 14.43 9.36 15.32
N ILE A 181 13.21 8.91 15.54
CA ILE A 181 11.99 9.58 15.07
C ILE A 181 11.80 10.90 15.79
N ILE A 182 11.88 10.89 17.14
CA ILE A 182 11.70 12.07 17.97
C ILE A 182 12.67 13.17 17.56
N ASN A 183 13.96 12.83 17.41
CA ASN A 183 14.99 13.80 17.02
C ASN A 183 14.76 14.35 15.61
N ALA A 184 14.41 13.48 14.65
CA ALA A 184 14.13 13.92 13.28
C ALA A 184 12.94 14.89 13.21
N ILE A 185 11.89 14.63 14.00
CA ILE A 185 10.72 15.51 14.08
C ILE A 185 11.06 16.82 14.75
N LYS A 186 11.79 16.80 15.88
CA LYS A 186 12.20 18.01 16.58
C LYS A 186 13.03 18.94 15.67
N GLU A 187 13.97 18.39 14.91
CA GLU A 187 14.76 19.17 13.96
C GLU A 187 13.88 19.75 12.84
N TYR A 188 12.96 18.97 12.29
CA TYR A 188 12.03 19.49 11.29
C TYR A 188 11.11 20.59 11.85
N LEU A 189 10.60 20.45 13.07
CA LEU A 189 9.71 21.43 13.69
C LEU A 189 10.39 22.79 13.92
N LYS A 190 11.72 22.85 14.11
CA LYS A 190 12.46 24.10 14.17
C LYS A 190 12.43 24.93 12.87
N GLU A 191 12.34 24.22 11.73
CA GLU A 191 12.35 24.83 10.40
C GLU A 191 10.95 24.93 9.77
N ARG A 192 9.94 24.37 10.44
CA ARG A 192 8.57 24.37 9.94
C ARG A 192 7.90 25.72 10.18
N HIS A 193 7.66 26.45 9.09
CA HIS A 193 6.91 27.73 9.10
C HIS A 193 5.61 27.53 8.34
N SER A 194 4.53 27.12 9.01
CA SER A 194 3.21 26.93 8.43
C SER A 194 2.12 26.85 9.50
N ASP A 195 0.96 27.43 9.21
CA ASP A 195 -0.23 27.39 10.07
C ASP A 195 -1.09 26.14 9.84
N SER A 196 -0.71 25.27 8.91
CA SER A 196 -1.43 24.02 8.62
C SER A 196 -1.39 23.09 9.83
N ASP A 197 -2.51 22.40 10.10
CA ASP A 197 -2.61 21.35 11.13
C ASP A 197 -1.82 20.09 10.77
N TYR A 198 -1.52 19.86 9.48
CA TYR A 198 -0.72 18.73 9.05
C TYR A 198 0.73 18.85 9.47
N LEU A 199 1.32 17.79 9.99
CA LEU A 199 2.74 17.76 10.35
C LEU A 199 3.61 18.08 9.14
N PHE A 200 3.37 17.39 8.01
CA PHE A 200 4.17 17.53 6.79
C PHE A 200 3.45 18.34 5.74
N VAL A 201 3.97 19.54 5.49
CA VAL A 201 3.40 20.51 4.58
C VAL A 201 4.16 20.61 3.26
N SER A 202 3.47 21.01 2.20
CA SER A 202 4.06 21.40 0.92
C SER A 202 4.36 22.91 0.95
N ARG A 203 5.18 23.40 0.00
CA ARG A 203 5.35 24.84 -0.23
C ARG A 203 4.12 25.48 -0.90
N GLU A 204 3.32 24.68 -1.60
CA GLU A 204 2.22 25.12 -2.45
C GLU A 204 0.84 24.74 -1.90
N SER A 205 0.78 23.91 -0.85
CA SER A 205 -0.47 23.42 -0.28
C SER A 205 -0.30 22.99 1.17
N ASP A 206 -1.39 22.98 1.93
CA ASP A 206 -1.42 22.58 3.35
C ASP A 206 -0.96 21.15 3.61
N LYS A 207 -0.97 20.31 2.58
CA LYS A 207 -0.66 18.89 2.70
C LYS A 207 0.30 18.43 1.62
N LEU A 208 1.26 17.61 2.01
CA LEU A 208 2.23 17.02 1.08
C LEU A 208 1.60 15.89 0.24
N ASN A 209 1.91 15.87 -1.07
CA ASN A 209 1.38 14.88 -1.99
C ASN A 209 2.25 13.60 -2.01
N ARG A 210 1.58 12.44 -2.05
CA ARG A 210 2.24 11.13 -2.18
C ARG A 210 3.15 11.03 -3.42
N THR A 211 2.74 11.64 -4.54
CA THR A 211 3.53 11.62 -5.79
C THR A 211 4.89 12.25 -5.57
N ARG A 212 4.96 13.37 -4.83
CA ARG A 212 6.22 14.04 -4.50
C ARG A 212 7.16 13.13 -3.72
N ILE A 213 6.66 12.41 -2.73
CA ILE A 213 7.48 11.48 -1.94
C ILE A 213 7.98 10.34 -2.81
N ASN A 214 7.13 9.75 -3.65
CA ASN A 214 7.58 8.71 -4.57
C ASN A 214 8.67 9.20 -5.54
N GLN A 215 8.56 10.45 -6.04
CA GLN A 215 9.61 11.05 -6.88
C GLN A 215 10.94 11.18 -6.13
N ILE A 216 10.90 11.60 -4.86
CA ILE A 216 12.09 11.68 -4.00
C ILE A 216 12.72 10.28 -3.84
N PHE A 217 11.92 9.27 -3.47
CA PHE A 217 12.43 7.90 -3.32
C PHE A 217 13.11 7.41 -4.60
N ASN A 218 12.44 7.52 -5.74
CA ASN A 218 12.96 7.09 -7.04
C ASN A 218 14.24 7.84 -7.48
N LYS A 219 14.40 9.09 -7.02
CA LYS A 219 15.60 9.89 -7.34
C LYS A 219 16.84 9.38 -6.60
N TYR A 220 16.68 8.87 -5.38
CA TYR A 220 17.81 8.54 -4.50
C TYR A 220 18.04 7.04 -4.30
N SER A 221 17.12 6.18 -4.77
CA SER A 221 17.30 4.73 -4.69
C SER A 221 16.41 3.98 -5.67
N ASP A 222 16.98 2.98 -6.33
CA ASP A 222 16.24 1.99 -7.13
C ASP A 222 15.68 0.84 -6.28
N LYS A 223 16.17 0.68 -5.04
CA LYS A 223 15.81 -0.43 -4.13
C LYS A 223 14.87 0.00 -3.03
N ILE A 224 15.00 1.26 -2.55
CA ILE A 224 14.24 1.75 -1.40
C ILE A 224 12.99 2.48 -1.87
N THR A 225 11.85 1.94 -1.49
CA THR A 225 10.52 2.50 -1.72
C THR A 225 9.79 2.66 -0.38
N PRO A 226 8.71 3.44 -0.32
CA PRO A 226 7.86 3.48 0.87
C PRO A 226 7.44 2.09 1.38
N HIS A 227 7.21 1.16 0.47
CA HIS A 227 6.80 -0.20 0.81
C HIS A 227 7.97 -1.02 1.37
N THR A 228 9.16 -0.93 0.75
CA THR A 228 10.34 -1.66 1.24
C THR A 228 10.83 -1.14 2.59
N LEU A 229 10.68 0.15 2.92
CA LEU A 229 10.96 0.66 4.27
C LEU A 229 10.01 0.06 5.32
N ARG A 230 8.73 -0.08 5.00
CA ARG A 230 7.79 -0.74 5.89
C ARG A 230 8.10 -2.24 6.06
N HIS A 231 8.53 -2.93 4.99
CA HIS A 231 9.06 -4.30 5.08
C HIS A 231 10.28 -4.37 6.00
N PHE A 232 11.22 -3.45 5.82
CA PHE A 232 12.39 -3.33 6.68
C PHE A 232 12.00 -3.16 8.16
N TYR A 233 11.05 -2.26 8.46
CA TYR A 233 10.55 -2.09 9.82
C TYR A 233 10.02 -3.40 10.40
N CYS A 234 9.13 -4.10 9.68
CA CYS A 234 8.54 -5.34 10.18
C CYS A 234 9.59 -6.41 10.46
N SER A 235 10.55 -6.62 9.54
CA SER A 235 11.64 -7.57 9.71
C SER A 235 12.55 -7.19 10.88
N ASN A 236 12.95 -5.92 10.94
CA ASN A 236 13.85 -5.41 11.99
C ASN A 236 13.20 -5.43 13.37
N ALA A 237 11.91 -5.15 13.49
CA ALA A 237 11.17 -5.22 14.75
C ALA A 237 11.10 -6.66 15.28
N ILE A 238 10.79 -7.64 14.42
CA ILE A 238 10.80 -9.06 14.79
C ILE A 238 12.22 -9.49 15.22
N GLU A 239 13.25 -9.07 14.48
CA GLU A 239 14.63 -9.33 14.85
C GLU A 239 15.04 -8.72 16.19
N SER A 240 14.42 -7.59 16.56
CA SER A 240 14.63 -6.89 17.83
C SER A 240 13.81 -7.45 18.97
N GLY A 241 13.06 -8.55 18.77
CA GLY A 241 12.33 -9.25 19.81
C GLY A 241 10.83 -8.91 19.91
N TYR A 242 10.31 -8.05 19.02
CA TYR A 242 8.87 -7.81 18.96
C TYR A 242 8.13 -9.08 18.52
N SER A 243 7.02 -9.37 19.17
CA SER A 243 6.11 -10.42 18.72
C SER A 243 5.42 -10.04 17.41
N ILE A 244 4.94 -11.04 16.67
CA ILE A 244 4.19 -10.84 15.43
C ILE A 244 2.95 -9.97 15.66
N HIS A 245 2.29 -10.11 16.79
CA HIS A 245 1.12 -9.32 17.18
C HIS A 245 1.48 -7.84 17.41
N GLU A 246 2.58 -7.57 18.11
CA GLU A 246 3.05 -6.20 18.35
C GLU A 246 3.41 -5.51 17.03
N VAL A 247 4.14 -6.22 16.15
CA VAL A 247 4.48 -5.68 14.82
C VAL A 247 3.21 -5.45 13.98
N ALA A 248 2.24 -6.37 14.01
CA ALA A 248 0.98 -6.22 13.30
C ALA A 248 0.20 -5.00 13.78
N ASN A 249 0.14 -4.79 15.10
CA ASN A 249 -0.52 -3.64 15.72
C ASN A 249 0.18 -2.32 15.36
N GLN A 250 1.50 -2.24 15.57
CA GLN A 250 2.30 -1.05 15.26
C GLN A 250 2.20 -0.69 13.77
N ALA A 251 2.39 -1.66 12.90
CA ALA A 251 2.29 -1.45 11.47
C ALA A 251 0.84 -1.24 10.98
N GLY A 252 -0.19 -1.63 11.72
CA GLY A 252 -1.60 -1.55 11.29
C GLY A 252 -1.92 -2.55 10.20
N HIS A 253 -1.52 -3.82 10.37
CA HIS A 253 -1.94 -4.89 9.49
C HIS A 253 -3.31 -5.41 9.91
N SER A 254 -4.31 -5.24 9.04
CA SER A 254 -5.67 -5.79 9.26
C SER A 254 -5.71 -7.32 9.22
N ASN A 255 -4.71 -7.95 8.59
CA ASN A 255 -4.55 -9.39 8.52
C ASN A 255 -3.16 -9.77 9.03
N ILE A 256 -3.09 -10.54 10.11
CA ILE A 256 -1.85 -11.00 10.74
C ILE A 256 -0.98 -11.84 9.79
N HIS A 257 -1.60 -12.53 8.82
CA HIS A 257 -0.85 -13.27 7.79
C HIS A 257 0.11 -12.38 7.01
N THR A 258 -0.17 -11.07 6.91
CA THR A 258 0.77 -10.12 6.30
C THR A 258 2.05 -9.99 7.13
N THR A 259 1.96 -10.07 8.46
CA THR A 259 3.12 -10.00 9.36
C THR A 259 3.87 -11.34 9.42
N LEU A 260 3.17 -12.46 9.31
CA LEU A 260 3.78 -13.79 9.26
C LEU A 260 4.79 -13.96 8.10
N LEU A 261 4.62 -13.19 7.02
CA LEU A 261 5.57 -13.20 5.90
C LEU A 261 6.99 -12.75 6.33
N TYR A 262 7.11 -11.99 7.44
CA TYR A 262 8.39 -11.49 7.97
C TYR A 262 8.97 -12.35 9.09
N SER A 263 8.25 -13.37 9.55
CA SER A 263 8.62 -14.20 10.70
C SER A 263 9.55 -15.37 10.37
N ASN A 264 9.94 -15.55 9.10
CA ASN A 264 10.88 -16.60 8.74
C ASN A 264 12.28 -16.27 9.27
N PRO A 265 12.74 -16.95 10.34
CA PRO A 265 14.07 -16.74 10.86
C PRO A 265 15.11 -17.17 9.81
N SER A 266 16.26 -16.50 9.79
CA SER A 266 17.40 -16.94 8.98
C SER A 266 17.80 -18.37 9.38
N LYS A 267 18.41 -19.12 8.43
CA LYS A 267 18.91 -20.48 8.70
C LYS A 267 19.84 -20.51 9.90
N ASP A 268 20.66 -19.46 10.09
CA ASP A 268 21.63 -19.38 11.18
C ASP A 268 20.93 -19.18 12.54
N LYS A 269 19.93 -18.30 12.62
CA LYS A 269 19.09 -18.17 13.83
C LYS A 269 18.30 -19.44 14.16
N MET A 270 17.87 -20.20 13.14
CA MET A 270 17.22 -21.50 13.40
C MET A 270 18.19 -22.52 13.97
N LYS A 271 19.46 -22.56 13.48
CA LYS A 271 20.50 -23.42 14.04
C LYS A 271 20.84 -23.04 15.47
N GLU A 272 21.01 -21.73 15.76
CA GLU A 272 21.24 -21.25 17.14
C GLU A 272 20.11 -21.66 18.08
N LYS A 273 18.84 -21.48 17.67
CA LYS A 273 17.68 -21.89 18.48
C LYS A 273 17.60 -23.41 18.66
N ALA A 274 17.94 -24.19 17.63
CA ALA A 274 17.95 -25.64 17.73
C ALA A 274 18.99 -26.14 18.76
N ASN A 275 20.09 -25.41 18.96
CA ASN A 275 21.10 -25.75 19.98
C ASN A 275 20.66 -25.42 21.41
N LEU A 276 19.49 -24.75 21.61
CA LEU A 276 18.91 -24.43 22.91
C LEU A 276 17.91 -25.48 23.36
N LEU A 277 17.55 -26.44 22.51
CA LEU A 277 16.66 -27.57 22.81
C LEU A 277 17.46 -28.78 23.27
#